data_71cf19987c23f4c150fef60926c680b3
#
_entry.id   71cf19987c23f4c150fef60926c680b3
#
_cell.length_a   1.000
_cell.length_b   1.000
_cell.length_c   1.000
_cell.angle_alpha   90.00
_cell.angle_beta   90.00
_cell.angle_gamma   90.00
#
_symmetry.space_group_name_H-M   'P 1'
#
loop_
_entity.id
_entity.type
_entity.pdbx_description
1 polymer ?
#
loop_
_entity_poly.entity_id
_entity_poly.type
_entity_poly.pdbx_seq_one_letter_code
_entity_poly.pdbx_strand_id
1 'polypeptide(L)'
;YGKREGIVINLPELRLYYFPSNSDKVHVFPVGIGRQGLATPKTISYIGEKRKDPVWRPTAEMKTRYFLEHGKNLPDEVPAGPNNPFGQYALRLGTSVYLLHGSNQRFGIGMRASSGCIRLYDDDIEWLYQHVEINTPVRIVDQAIKLSYESNKKLFEVHSPLTADDGSVSQPEISNAVSQFIGDSADNMQLLLQQIASPKGLVTELLDD
;
A
#
# COMPACT_ATOMS: atom_id res chain seq x y z
N TYR A 1 11.23 -5.77 -4.37
CA TYR A 1 9.86 -5.79 -4.96
C TYR A 1 9.78 -6.52 -6.30
N GLY A 2 10.85 -7.16 -6.78
CA GLY A 2 10.90 -7.78 -8.10
C GLY A 2 11.01 -6.72 -9.22
N LYS A 3 10.29 -6.94 -10.34
CA LYS A 3 10.39 -6.07 -11.52
C LYS A 3 9.97 -4.63 -11.20
N ARG A 4 10.81 -3.64 -11.54
CA ARG A 4 10.51 -2.20 -11.39
C ARG A 4 9.72 -1.73 -12.62
N GLU A 5 8.42 -1.88 -12.58
CA GLU A 5 7.52 -1.58 -13.68
C GLU A 5 6.13 -1.21 -13.15
N GLY A 6 5.53 -0.18 -13.73
CA GLY A 6 4.19 0.26 -13.37
C GLY A 6 4.07 0.67 -11.90
N ILE A 7 3.04 0.20 -11.23
CA ILE A 7 2.75 0.52 -9.83
C ILE A 7 3.07 -0.70 -8.93
N VAL A 8 3.79 -0.45 -7.86
CA VAL A 8 4.00 -1.43 -6.77
C VAL A 8 3.51 -0.81 -5.47
N ILE A 9 2.64 -1.50 -4.75
CA ILE A 9 2.12 -1.06 -3.45
C ILE A 9 2.61 -2.06 -2.40
N ASN A 10 3.44 -1.61 -1.47
CA ASN A 10 3.87 -2.44 -0.34
C ASN A 10 3.04 -2.12 0.89
N LEU A 11 2.20 -3.06 1.28
CA LEU A 11 1.21 -2.85 2.34
C LEU A 11 1.84 -2.56 3.71
N PRO A 12 2.84 -3.31 4.22
CA PRO A 12 3.47 -3.03 5.51
C PRO A 12 4.15 -1.67 5.59
N GLU A 13 4.66 -1.20 4.45
CA GLU A 13 5.35 0.08 4.33
C GLU A 13 4.40 1.27 4.18
N LEU A 14 3.13 1.01 3.82
CA LEU A 14 2.12 2.02 3.48
C LEU A 14 2.61 2.97 2.38
N ARG A 15 3.25 2.39 1.34
CA ARG A 15 3.83 3.14 0.21
C ARG A 15 3.40 2.55 -1.13
N LEU A 16 3.15 3.46 -2.06
CA LEU A 16 2.99 3.20 -3.48
C LEU A 16 4.22 3.73 -4.21
N TYR A 17 4.79 2.90 -5.06
CA TYR A 17 5.88 3.23 -5.97
C TYR A 17 5.37 3.21 -7.40
N TYR A 18 5.61 4.25 -8.16
CA TYR A 18 5.35 4.26 -9.58
C TYR A 18 6.67 4.34 -10.34
N PHE A 19 6.89 3.38 -11.22
CA PHE A 19 8.04 3.22 -12.10
C PHE A 19 7.60 3.51 -13.54
N PRO A 20 7.83 4.72 -14.07
CA PRO A 20 7.52 5.04 -15.46
C PRO A 20 8.37 4.20 -16.41
N SER A 21 7.79 3.74 -17.52
CA SER A 21 8.44 2.81 -18.47
C SER A 21 9.70 3.36 -19.15
N ASN A 22 9.85 4.68 -19.21
CA ASN A 22 10.95 5.34 -19.92
C ASN A 22 11.79 6.24 -18.99
N SER A 23 11.93 5.87 -17.72
CA SER A 23 12.63 6.70 -16.73
C SER A 23 13.28 5.84 -15.67
N ASP A 24 14.47 6.24 -15.23
CA ASP A 24 15.14 5.65 -14.05
C ASP A 24 14.60 6.22 -12.74
N LYS A 25 13.67 7.17 -12.81
CA LYS A 25 13.06 7.77 -11.63
C LYS A 25 11.96 6.87 -11.08
N VAL A 26 11.80 6.89 -9.77
CA VAL A 26 10.67 6.33 -9.06
C VAL A 26 9.91 7.44 -8.34
N HIS A 27 8.60 7.43 -8.43
CA HIS A 27 7.73 8.31 -7.66
C HIS A 27 7.14 7.53 -6.50
N VAL A 28 7.21 8.11 -5.29
CA VAL A 28 6.82 7.43 -4.06
C VAL A 28 5.73 8.23 -3.36
N PHE A 29 4.64 7.55 -3.02
CA PHE A 29 3.48 8.17 -2.40
C PHE A 29 3.09 7.42 -1.12
N PRO A 30 2.76 8.11 -0.03
CA PRO A 30 2.16 7.48 1.14
C PRO A 30 0.73 7.03 0.80
N VAL A 31 0.32 5.89 1.33
CA VAL A 31 -1.04 5.37 1.10
C VAL A 31 -1.73 4.96 2.38
N GLY A 32 -3.05 5.10 2.41
CA GLY A 32 -3.92 4.44 3.36
C GLY A 32 -4.45 3.13 2.77
N ILE A 33 -4.53 2.09 3.57
CA ILE A 33 -4.96 0.75 3.15
C ILE A 33 -6.13 0.23 3.98
N GLY A 34 -6.65 -0.92 3.61
CA GLY A 34 -7.73 -1.61 4.34
C GLY A 34 -7.42 -1.83 5.81
N ARG A 35 -8.40 -1.53 6.68
CA ARG A 35 -8.33 -1.85 8.11
C ARG A 35 -8.40 -3.36 8.33
N GLN A 36 -8.10 -3.82 9.54
CA GLN A 36 -8.31 -5.21 9.94
C GLN A 36 -9.77 -5.63 9.69
N GLY A 37 -9.98 -6.84 9.19
CA GLY A 37 -11.29 -7.35 8.77
C GLY A 37 -11.78 -6.82 7.41
N LEU A 38 -11.05 -5.89 6.78
CA LEU A 38 -11.32 -5.31 5.46
C LEU A 38 -10.02 -5.10 4.70
N ALA A 39 -9.15 -6.09 4.72
CA ALA A 39 -7.80 -5.99 4.18
C ALA A 39 -7.77 -5.66 2.69
N THR A 40 -6.81 -4.85 2.29
CA THR A 40 -6.43 -4.69 0.88
C THR A 40 -5.79 -6.00 0.41
N PRO A 41 -6.30 -6.66 -0.66
CA PRO A 41 -5.78 -7.95 -1.09
C PRO A 41 -4.41 -7.81 -1.75
N LYS A 42 -3.53 -8.78 -1.51
CA LYS A 42 -2.33 -8.99 -2.33
C LYS A 42 -2.78 -9.43 -3.72
N THR A 43 -2.30 -8.79 -4.77
CA THR A 43 -2.74 -9.10 -6.13
C THR A 43 -1.75 -8.62 -7.19
N ILE A 44 -1.83 -9.24 -8.35
CA ILE A 44 -1.26 -8.74 -9.60
C ILE A 44 -2.45 -8.29 -10.46
N SER A 45 -2.44 -7.05 -10.90
CA SER A 45 -3.54 -6.41 -11.60
C SER A 45 -2.99 -5.36 -12.59
N TYR A 46 -3.85 -4.49 -13.06
CA TYR A 46 -3.54 -3.37 -13.94
C TYR A 46 -4.53 -2.23 -13.71
N ILE A 47 -4.25 -1.04 -14.24
CA ILE A 47 -5.20 0.07 -14.22
C ILE A 47 -6.25 -0.18 -15.32
N GLY A 48 -7.47 -0.54 -14.93
CA GLY A 48 -8.56 -0.89 -15.85
C GLY A 48 -9.42 0.31 -16.25
N GLU A 49 -9.51 1.31 -15.39
CA GLU A 49 -10.33 2.50 -15.61
C GLU A 49 -9.79 3.70 -14.85
N LYS A 50 -9.93 4.89 -15.44
CA LYS A 50 -9.60 6.18 -14.83
C LYS A 50 -10.85 7.04 -14.78
N ARG A 51 -11.19 7.56 -13.61
CA ARG A 51 -12.36 8.44 -13.40
C ARG A 51 -11.95 9.75 -12.76
N LYS A 52 -12.39 10.83 -13.37
CA LYS A 52 -12.45 12.15 -12.75
C LYS A 52 -13.86 12.37 -12.20
N ASP A 53 -13.95 13.03 -11.06
CA ASP A 53 -15.20 13.35 -10.38
C ASP A 53 -16.11 12.10 -10.18
N PRO A 54 -15.58 11.04 -9.54
CA PRO A 54 -16.33 9.80 -9.36
C PRO A 54 -17.54 10.00 -8.44
N VAL A 55 -18.61 9.27 -8.69
CA VAL A 55 -19.73 9.13 -7.73
C VAL A 55 -19.41 7.96 -6.80
N TRP A 56 -19.48 8.18 -5.49
CA TRP A 56 -19.35 7.11 -4.53
C TRP A 56 -20.69 6.43 -4.27
N ARG A 57 -20.71 5.11 -4.43
CA ARG A 57 -21.87 4.27 -4.11
C ARG A 57 -21.44 3.19 -3.12
N PRO A 58 -21.84 3.29 -1.83
CA PRO A 58 -21.52 2.28 -0.85
C PRO A 58 -22.20 0.95 -1.21
N THR A 59 -21.46 -0.14 -1.03
CA THR A 59 -22.01 -1.50 -1.21
C THR A 59 -23.06 -1.80 -0.14
N ALA A 60 -23.91 -2.81 -0.37
CA ALA A 60 -24.88 -3.26 0.62
C ALA A 60 -24.20 -3.66 1.94
N GLU A 61 -23.05 -4.34 1.85
CA GLU A 61 -22.24 -4.71 3.01
C GLU A 61 -21.73 -3.49 3.79
N MET A 62 -21.24 -2.46 3.09
CA MET A 62 -20.82 -1.20 3.72
C MET A 62 -21.98 -0.52 4.45
N LYS A 63 -23.17 -0.48 3.85
CA LYS A 63 -24.38 0.09 4.46
C LYS A 63 -24.78 -0.67 5.72
N THR A 64 -24.83 -2.01 5.65
CA THR A 64 -25.17 -2.86 6.80
C THR A 64 -24.20 -2.66 7.94
N ARG A 65 -22.88 -2.73 7.65
CA ARG A 65 -21.83 -2.53 8.65
C ARG A 65 -21.92 -1.14 9.29
N TYR A 66 -22.05 -0.09 8.49
CA TYR A 66 -22.15 1.27 9.01
C TYR A 66 -23.37 1.46 9.92
N PHE A 67 -24.50 0.84 9.55
CA PHE A 67 -25.69 0.84 10.40
C PHE A 67 -25.45 0.14 11.73
N LEU A 68 -24.79 -1.02 11.72
CA LEU A 68 -24.47 -1.78 12.94
C LEU A 68 -23.47 -1.03 13.84
N GLU A 69 -22.49 -0.36 13.24
CA GLU A 69 -21.45 0.37 13.99
C GLU A 69 -21.94 1.72 14.54
N HIS A 70 -22.88 2.40 13.86
CA HIS A 70 -23.21 3.81 14.14
C HIS A 70 -24.68 4.09 14.34
N GLY A 71 -25.58 3.13 14.09
CA GLY A 71 -27.03 3.30 14.16
C GLY A 71 -27.59 4.26 13.11
N LYS A 72 -26.85 4.52 12.00
CA LYS A 72 -27.20 5.46 10.95
C LYS A 72 -27.09 4.82 9.58
N ASN A 73 -27.91 5.26 8.64
CA ASN A 73 -27.84 4.79 7.25
C ASN A 73 -26.81 5.61 6.45
N LEU A 74 -26.03 4.92 5.62
CA LEU A 74 -25.28 5.58 4.55
C LEU A 74 -26.25 5.99 3.42
N PRO A 75 -25.97 7.08 2.70
CA PRO A 75 -26.73 7.46 1.51
C PRO A 75 -26.57 6.40 0.41
N ASP A 76 -27.48 6.37 -0.55
CA ASP A 76 -27.37 5.48 -1.72
C ASP A 76 -26.21 5.87 -2.61
N GLU A 77 -25.94 7.16 -2.72
CA GLU A 77 -24.77 7.70 -3.42
C GLU A 77 -24.32 9.04 -2.82
N VAL A 78 -23.06 9.36 -3.03
CA VAL A 78 -22.49 10.69 -2.80
C VAL A 78 -21.93 11.17 -4.13
N PRO A 79 -22.45 12.27 -4.70
CA PRO A 79 -21.95 12.85 -5.94
C PRO A 79 -20.53 13.38 -5.78
N ALA A 80 -19.90 13.71 -6.89
CA ALA A 80 -18.63 14.41 -6.89
C ALA A 80 -18.69 15.70 -6.06
N GLY A 81 -17.61 15.99 -5.33
CA GLY A 81 -17.53 17.17 -4.48
C GLY A 81 -16.78 16.91 -3.18
N PRO A 82 -16.69 17.94 -2.30
CA PRO A 82 -15.82 17.89 -1.11
C PRO A 82 -16.24 16.85 -0.06
N ASN A 83 -17.48 16.37 -0.12
CA ASN A 83 -17.98 15.32 0.78
C ASN A 83 -17.81 13.92 0.23
N ASN A 84 -17.29 13.76 -1.00
CA ASN A 84 -17.11 12.45 -1.61
C ASN A 84 -15.90 11.74 -1.02
N PRO A 85 -16.06 10.52 -0.47
CA PRO A 85 -14.95 9.76 0.11
C PRO A 85 -13.85 9.37 -0.89
N PHE A 86 -14.15 9.39 -2.20
CA PHE A 86 -13.18 9.07 -3.24
C PHE A 86 -12.34 10.27 -3.69
N GLY A 87 -12.63 11.48 -3.21
CA GLY A 87 -11.98 12.69 -3.74
C GLY A 87 -12.36 12.94 -5.21
N GLN A 88 -11.47 13.61 -5.94
CA GLN A 88 -11.73 14.01 -7.33
C GLN A 88 -11.28 12.98 -8.38
N TYR A 89 -10.39 12.05 -8.04
CA TYR A 89 -9.81 11.10 -8.98
C TYR A 89 -9.80 9.69 -8.42
N ALA A 90 -10.08 8.73 -9.30
CA ALA A 90 -10.01 7.31 -8.98
C ALA A 90 -9.45 6.49 -10.14
N LEU A 91 -8.61 5.50 -9.82
CA LEU A 91 -8.04 4.51 -10.73
C LEU A 91 -8.52 3.14 -10.28
N ARG A 92 -9.22 2.41 -11.17
CA ARG A 92 -9.73 1.06 -10.87
C ARG A 92 -8.67 0.00 -11.12
N LEU A 93 -8.56 -0.98 -10.23
CA LEU A 93 -7.70 -2.14 -10.39
C LEU A 93 -8.41 -3.21 -11.22
N GLY A 94 -8.00 -3.38 -12.49
CA GLY A 94 -8.61 -4.28 -13.44
C GLY A 94 -10.11 -4.06 -13.54
N THR A 95 -10.88 -5.14 -13.38
CA THR A 95 -12.36 -5.15 -13.31
C THR A 95 -12.88 -5.28 -11.88
N SER A 96 -12.00 -5.22 -10.88
CA SER A 96 -12.35 -5.42 -9.47
C SER A 96 -13.10 -4.22 -8.88
N VAL A 97 -13.54 -4.37 -7.63
CA VAL A 97 -14.15 -3.30 -6.84
C VAL A 97 -13.11 -2.38 -6.17
N TYR A 98 -11.83 -2.74 -6.24
CA TYR A 98 -10.76 -1.99 -5.58
C TYR A 98 -10.30 -0.81 -6.42
N LEU A 99 -10.07 0.31 -5.75
CA LEU A 99 -9.66 1.57 -6.34
C LEU A 99 -8.41 2.12 -5.64
N LEU A 100 -7.60 2.84 -6.41
CA LEU A 100 -6.70 3.89 -5.91
C LEU A 100 -7.49 5.18 -6.03
N HIS A 101 -7.66 5.96 -4.96
CA HIS A 101 -8.49 7.15 -4.98
C HIS A 101 -8.02 8.21 -3.98
N GLY A 102 -8.44 9.45 -4.20
CA GLY A 102 -8.26 10.53 -3.25
C GLY A 102 -9.05 10.34 -1.96
N SER A 103 -9.11 11.34 -1.12
CA SER A 103 -9.84 11.22 0.13
C SER A 103 -10.26 12.58 0.67
N ASN A 104 -11.53 12.71 1.03
CA ASN A 104 -12.00 13.83 1.86
C ASN A 104 -11.51 13.75 3.32
N GLN A 105 -10.77 12.68 3.69
CA GLN A 105 -10.24 12.42 5.03
C GLN A 105 -8.73 12.17 4.98
N ARG A 106 -7.94 13.25 5.04
CA ARG A 106 -6.46 13.21 4.91
C ARG A 106 -5.77 12.37 5.98
N PHE A 107 -6.33 12.30 7.18
CA PHE A 107 -5.77 11.55 8.31
C PHE A 107 -5.75 10.03 8.12
N GLY A 108 -6.44 9.50 7.12
CA GLY A 108 -6.40 8.05 6.78
C GLY A 108 -5.22 7.64 5.92
N ILE A 109 -4.36 8.59 5.47
CA ILE A 109 -3.15 8.29 4.70
C ILE A 109 -2.01 7.91 5.64
N GLY A 110 -1.25 6.87 5.30
CA GLY A 110 -0.23 6.30 6.20
C GLY A 110 -0.83 5.41 7.30
N MET A 111 -2.09 4.97 7.15
CA MET A 111 -2.80 4.18 8.16
C MET A 111 -3.59 3.03 7.52
N ARG A 112 -3.96 2.06 8.36
CA ARG A 112 -4.93 1.00 8.02
C ARG A 112 -6.34 1.48 8.41
N ALA A 113 -7.02 2.20 7.52
CA ALA A 113 -8.27 2.89 7.86
C ALA A 113 -9.38 2.76 6.80
N SER A 114 -9.10 2.17 5.63
CA SER A 114 -10.08 2.05 4.55
C SER A 114 -10.91 0.75 4.64
N SER A 115 -11.87 0.62 3.74
CA SER A 115 -12.63 -0.63 3.54
C SER A 115 -12.03 -1.50 2.41
N GLY A 116 -10.69 -1.49 2.26
CA GLY A 116 -9.94 -2.30 1.31
C GLY A 116 -9.38 -1.51 0.12
N CYS A 117 -9.96 -0.37 -0.27
CA CYS A 117 -9.40 0.50 -1.29
C CYS A 117 -8.13 1.21 -0.79
N ILE A 118 -7.32 1.68 -1.72
CA ILE A 118 -6.06 2.38 -1.45
C ILE A 118 -6.33 3.89 -1.53
N ARG A 119 -6.12 4.60 -0.41
CA ARG A 119 -6.30 6.05 -0.30
C ARG A 119 -4.98 6.78 -0.53
N LEU A 120 -5.03 7.87 -1.27
CA LEU A 120 -3.93 8.80 -1.48
C LEU A 120 -4.36 10.22 -1.09
N TYR A 121 -3.40 11.12 -0.94
CA TYR A 121 -3.70 12.55 -0.95
C TYR A 121 -4.26 12.95 -2.32
N ASP A 122 -5.12 13.96 -2.34
CA ASP A 122 -5.77 14.40 -3.59
C ASP A 122 -4.76 14.85 -4.65
N ASP A 123 -3.70 15.55 -4.24
CA ASP A 123 -2.63 15.98 -5.15
C ASP A 123 -1.85 14.77 -5.73
N ASP A 124 -1.64 13.70 -4.92
CA ASP A 124 -0.93 12.50 -5.33
C ASP A 124 -1.74 11.67 -6.33
N ILE A 125 -3.03 11.48 -6.07
CA ILE A 125 -3.90 10.73 -7.00
C ILE A 125 -4.16 11.52 -8.27
N GLU A 126 -4.25 12.85 -8.21
CA GLU A 126 -4.34 13.71 -9.39
C GLU A 126 -3.09 13.55 -10.26
N TRP A 127 -1.90 13.60 -9.64
CA TRP A 127 -0.65 13.38 -10.34
C TRP A 127 -0.61 12.00 -10.99
N LEU A 128 -0.96 10.93 -10.26
CA LEU A 128 -1.03 9.58 -10.82
C LEU A 128 -2.05 9.47 -11.95
N TYR A 129 -3.22 10.12 -11.80
CA TYR A 129 -4.24 10.15 -12.84
C TYR A 129 -3.72 10.76 -14.14
N GLN A 130 -2.88 11.77 -14.07
CA GLN A 130 -2.29 12.42 -15.24
C GLN A 130 -1.18 11.60 -15.92
N HIS A 131 -0.42 10.81 -15.15
CA HIS A 131 0.82 10.15 -15.60
C HIS A 131 0.69 8.64 -15.82
N VAL A 132 -0.31 8.01 -15.22
CA VAL A 132 -0.52 6.56 -15.33
C VAL A 132 -1.53 6.26 -16.43
N GLU A 133 -1.21 5.30 -17.30
CA GLU A 133 -2.08 4.90 -18.40
C GLU A 133 -2.96 3.70 -18.04
N ILE A 134 -4.03 3.49 -18.82
CA ILE A 134 -4.80 2.25 -18.81
C ILE A 134 -3.87 1.09 -19.16
N ASN A 135 -4.07 -0.06 -18.53
CA ASN A 135 -3.22 -1.25 -18.61
C ASN A 135 -1.85 -1.13 -17.93
N THR A 136 -1.53 -0.02 -17.26
CA THR A 136 -0.34 0.04 -16.40
C THR A 136 -0.38 -1.10 -15.39
N PRO A 137 0.66 -1.97 -15.31
CA PRO A 137 0.70 -3.06 -14.35
C PRO A 137 0.66 -2.57 -12.91
N VAL A 138 -0.06 -3.28 -12.05
CA VAL A 138 -0.14 -3.01 -10.61
C VAL A 138 0.16 -4.29 -9.84
N ARG A 139 1.07 -4.20 -8.87
CA ARG A 139 1.34 -5.28 -7.90
C ARG A 139 1.14 -4.78 -6.49
N ILE A 140 0.33 -5.48 -5.74
CA ILE A 140 0.14 -5.24 -4.30
C ILE A 140 0.82 -6.38 -3.57
N VAL A 141 1.84 -6.04 -2.78
CA VAL A 141 2.70 -6.96 -2.07
C VAL A 141 2.67 -6.72 -0.56
N ASP A 142 3.05 -7.75 0.18
CA ASP A 142 3.14 -7.75 1.64
C ASP A 142 4.57 -8.17 2.00
N GLN A 143 5.49 -7.22 1.92
CA GLN A 143 6.91 -7.43 2.18
C GLN A 143 7.36 -6.55 3.34
N ALA A 144 7.35 -7.13 4.54
CA ALA A 144 7.77 -6.42 5.75
C ALA A 144 9.29 -6.20 5.80
N ILE A 145 10.08 -7.07 5.19
CA ILE A 145 11.54 -6.90 5.08
C ILE A 145 11.87 -6.46 3.65
N LYS A 146 12.55 -5.32 3.54
CA LYS A 146 12.95 -4.72 2.28
C LYS A 146 14.48 -4.68 2.21
N LEU A 147 15.04 -5.03 1.06
CA LEU A 147 16.47 -5.16 0.82
C LEU A 147 16.87 -4.24 -0.32
N SER A 148 18.00 -3.57 -0.21
CA SER A 148 18.56 -2.74 -1.27
C SER A 148 20.10 -2.73 -1.27
N TYR A 149 20.65 -2.38 -2.42
CA TYR A 149 22.05 -2.05 -2.58
C TYR A 149 22.16 -0.58 -3.00
N GLU A 150 22.92 0.19 -2.24
CA GLU A 150 23.23 1.59 -2.56
C GLU A 150 24.73 1.83 -2.37
N SER A 151 25.39 2.36 -3.39
CA SER A 151 26.83 2.68 -3.31
C SER A 151 27.69 1.56 -2.74
N ASN A 152 27.48 0.32 -3.17
CA ASN A 152 28.12 -0.90 -2.70
C ASN A 152 27.78 -1.33 -1.24
N LYS A 153 26.84 -0.66 -0.61
CA LYS A 153 26.36 -1.01 0.73
C LYS A 153 25.12 -1.89 0.64
N LYS A 154 25.03 -2.87 1.51
CA LYS A 154 23.84 -3.67 1.72
C LYS A 154 22.96 -2.98 2.75
N LEU A 155 21.75 -2.63 2.39
CA LEU A 155 20.81 -1.96 3.26
C LEU A 155 19.52 -2.79 3.41
N PHE A 156 18.92 -2.72 4.58
CA PHE A 156 17.62 -3.33 4.80
C PHE A 156 16.71 -2.42 5.64
N GLU A 157 15.42 -2.65 5.53
CA GLU A 157 14.38 -2.02 6.35
C GLU A 157 13.44 -3.11 6.85
N VAL A 158 12.96 -2.98 8.08
CA VAL A 158 11.92 -3.86 8.63
C VAL A 158 10.73 -3.01 9.04
N HIS A 159 9.59 -3.29 8.41
CA HIS A 159 8.30 -2.64 8.68
C HIS A 159 7.43 -3.54 9.56
N SER A 160 6.51 -2.93 10.30
CA SER A 160 5.53 -3.68 11.08
C SER A 160 4.68 -4.55 10.18
N PRO A 161 4.62 -5.87 10.41
CA PRO A 161 3.78 -6.75 9.61
C PRO A 161 2.30 -6.40 9.79
N LEU A 162 1.50 -6.80 8.81
CA LEU A 162 0.06 -6.60 8.88
C LEU A 162 -0.55 -7.52 9.94
N THR A 163 -1.46 -6.97 10.74
CA THR A 163 -2.32 -7.78 11.62
C THR A 163 -3.32 -8.54 10.78
N ALA A 164 -3.44 -9.84 10.98
CA ALA A 164 -4.45 -10.67 10.35
C ALA A 164 -5.86 -10.35 10.89
N ASP A 165 -6.90 -10.88 10.23
CA ASP A 165 -8.29 -10.59 10.59
C ASP A 165 -8.67 -11.15 11.97
N ASP A 166 -8.01 -12.22 12.41
CA ASP A 166 -8.16 -12.81 13.76
C ASP A 166 -7.40 -12.04 14.85
N GLY A 167 -6.72 -10.97 14.52
CA GLY A 167 -5.92 -10.16 15.45
C GLY A 167 -4.48 -10.65 15.64
N SER A 168 -4.11 -11.78 15.04
CA SER A 168 -2.74 -12.26 15.12
C SER A 168 -1.79 -11.39 14.29
N VAL A 169 -0.55 -11.24 14.77
CA VAL A 169 0.53 -10.58 14.05
C VAL A 169 1.60 -11.62 13.78
N SER A 170 1.75 -11.99 12.52
CA SER A 170 2.87 -12.87 12.12
C SER A 170 4.16 -12.07 12.15
N GLN A 171 5.25 -12.70 12.59
CA GLN A 171 6.56 -12.08 12.43
C GLN A 171 6.92 -11.99 10.95
N PRO A 172 7.71 -10.96 10.53
CA PRO A 172 8.25 -10.89 9.19
C PRO A 172 8.99 -12.18 8.81
N GLU A 173 8.66 -12.74 7.66
CA GLU A 173 9.29 -13.96 7.18
C GLU A 173 10.73 -13.71 6.75
N ILE A 174 11.68 -14.45 7.32
CA ILE A 174 13.07 -14.50 6.86
C ILE A 174 13.14 -15.49 5.70
N SER A 175 12.83 -15.03 4.50
CA SER A 175 12.90 -15.84 3.29
C SER A 175 14.36 -16.22 2.94
N ASN A 176 14.53 -17.21 2.05
CA ASN A 176 15.85 -17.56 1.52
C ASN A 176 16.58 -16.36 0.91
N ALA A 177 15.84 -15.44 0.24
CA ALA A 177 16.44 -14.23 -0.32
C ALA A 177 16.96 -13.28 0.76
N VAL A 178 16.25 -13.15 1.88
CA VAL A 178 16.70 -12.36 3.04
C VAL A 178 17.95 -13.01 3.64
N SER A 179 17.93 -14.32 3.90
CA SER A 179 19.07 -15.03 4.46
C SER A 179 20.32 -14.91 3.59
N GLN A 180 20.19 -15.10 2.28
CA GLN A 180 21.30 -14.92 1.33
C GLN A 180 21.82 -13.48 1.28
N PHE A 181 20.94 -12.49 1.41
CA PHE A 181 21.34 -11.09 1.42
C PHE A 181 22.11 -10.72 2.68
N ILE A 182 21.64 -11.19 3.85
CA ILE A 182 22.28 -10.96 5.16
C ILE A 182 23.65 -11.65 5.21
N GLY A 183 23.79 -12.85 4.61
CA GLY A 183 25.00 -13.65 4.63
C GLY A 183 25.14 -14.47 5.92
N ASP A 184 26.35 -14.99 6.17
CA ASP A 184 26.65 -15.88 7.31
C ASP A 184 27.08 -15.12 8.58
N SER A 185 27.15 -13.80 8.53
CA SER A 185 27.56 -12.96 9.67
C SER A 185 26.54 -13.05 10.82
N ALA A 186 27.00 -13.53 11.97
CA ALA A 186 26.18 -13.62 13.18
C ALA A 186 25.70 -12.25 13.66
N ASP A 187 26.54 -11.21 13.52
CA ASP A 187 26.23 -9.85 13.91
C ASP A 187 25.14 -9.24 13.02
N ASN A 188 25.23 -9.47 11.71
CA ASN A 188 24.20 -9.04 10.76
C ASN A 188 22.86 -9.74 10.99
N MET A 189 22.87 -11.04 11.30
CA MET A 189 21.67 -11.78 11.67
C MET A 189 21.07 -11.26 12.98
N GLN A 190 21.90 -10.98 13.98
CA GLN A 190 21.43 -10.39 15.23
C GLN A 190 20.82 -9.01 15.02
N LEU A 191 21.41 -8.16 14.17
CA LEU A 191 20.89 -6.86 13.80
C LEU A 191 19.51 -6.98 13.14
N LEU A 192 19.35 -7.91 12.19
CA LEU A 192 18.05 -8.19 11.56
C LEU A 192 17.00 -8.63 12.60
N LEU A 193 17.33 -9.56 13.50
CA LEU A 193 16.42 -10.04 14.52
C LEU A 193 16.00 -8.94 15.51
N GLN A 194 16.88 -8.02 15.84
CA GLN A 194 16.55 -6.83 16.65
C GLN A 194 15.54 -5.94 15.94
N GLN A 195 15.72 -5.70 14.63
CA GLN A 195 14.77 -4.91 13.84
C GLN A 195 13.43 -5.63 13.68
N ILE A 196 13.39 -6.95 13.56
CA ILE A 196 12.17 -7.74 13.53
C ILE A 196 11.41 -7.65 14.87
N ALA A 197 12.11 -7.68 15.99
CA ALA A 197 11.50 -7.55 17.31
C ALA A 197 10.93 -6.15 17.60
N SER A 198 11.46 -5.10 16.95
CA SER A 198 11.00 -3.72 17.10
C SER A 198 11.09 -2.98 15.76
N PRO A 199 10.19 -3.29 14.79
CA PRO A 199 10.26 -2.75 13.44
C PRO A 199 9.96 -1.24 13.44
N LYS A 200 10.85 -0.47 12.84
CA LYS A 200 10.75 1.01 12.76
C LYS A 200 10.66 1.53 11.33
N GLY A 201 10.85 0.67 10.32
CA GLY A 201 10.90 1.07 8.92
C GLY A 201 12.07 2.02 8.60
N LEU A 202 13.16 1.93 9.37
CA LEU A 202 14.35 2.74 9.15
C LEU A 202 15.38 1.96 8.34
N VAL A 203 16.04 2.66 7.41
CA VAL A 203 17.15 2.11 6.63
C VAL A 203 18.29 1.75 7.59
N THR A 204 18.72 0.50 7.53
CA THR A 204 19.81 -0.04 8.33
C THR A 204 20.87 -0.62 7.40
N GLU A 205 22.11 -0.23 7.58
CA GLU A 205 23.25 -0.78 6.84
C GLU A 205 23.74 -2.06 7.51
N LEU A 206 24.00 -3.11 6.72
CA LEU A 206 24.70 -4.29 7.21
C LEU A 206 26.16 -3.96 7.49
N LEU A 207 26.70 -4.60 8.50
CA LEU A 207 28.12 -4.49 8.82
C LEU A 207 28.94 -5.16 7.71
N ASP A 208 30.07 -4.55 7.36
CA ASP A 208 31.05 -5.17 6.45
C ASP A 208 31.62 -6.42 7.10
N ASP A 209 31.71 -7.51 6.34
CA ASP A 209 32.32 -8.78 6.77
C ASP A 209 33.84 -8.67 6.89
#